data_ab209666210f2081b8d9d19babc2d4aa
#
_entry.id   ab209666210f2081b8d9d19babc2d4aa
#
_cell.length_a   1.000
_cell.length_b   1.000
_cell.length_c   1.000
_cell.angle_alpha   90.00
_cell.angle_beta   90.00
_cell.angle_gamma   90.00
#
_symmetry.space_group_name_H-M   'P 1'
#
loop_
_entity.id
_entity.type
_entity.pdbx_description
1 polymer ?
#
loop_
_entity_poly.entity_id
_entity_poly.type
_entity_poly.pdbx_seq_one_letter_code
_entity_poly.pdbx_strand_id
1 'polypeptide(L)'
;MCLLALSWLHHHHLAPESLRARAHSDHFQPMDLIAPNALDRASAMAQMPTLIKAYLRAGGYVGEGAWIDHDFNTTDVLVMMDTAQMSSKHRGFYARRMRTQ
;
A
#
# COMPACT_ATOMS: atom_id res chain seq x y z
N MET A 1 8.59 -4.93 4.52
CA MET A 1 7.38 -5.71 4.15
C MET A 1 7.79 -6.80 3.20
N CYS A 2 7.24 -8.00 3.31
CA CYS A 2 7.65 -9.11 2.46
C CYS A 2 7.06 -9.01 1.04
N LEU A 3 7.63 -9.77 0.11
CA LEU A 3 7.24 -9.77 -1.30
C LEU A 3 5.76 -10.13 -1.51
N LEU A 4 5.25 -11.06 -0.71
CA LEU A 4 3.84 -11.48 -0.80
C LEU A 4 2.90 -10.33 -0.49
N ALA A 5 3.15 -9.59 0.59
CA ALA A 5 2.31 -8.47 1.00
C ALA A 5 2.37 -7.33 -0.02
N LEU A 6 3.57 -6.96 -0.50
CA LEU A 6 3.74 -5.91 -1.50
C LEU A 6 3.03 -6.26 -2.80
N SER A 7 3.20 -7.49 -3.30
CA SER A 7 2.56 -7.92 -4.54
C SER A 7 1.04 -7.99 -4.41
N TRP A 8 0.52 -8.46 -3.28
CA TRP A 8 -0.91 -8.47 -3.01
C TRP A 8 -1.50 -7.07 -3.06
N LEU A 9 -0.85 -6.10 -2.39
CA LEU A 9 -1.28 -4.70 -2.39
C LEU A 9 -1.32 -4.15 -3.81
N HIS A 10 -0.29 -4.40 -4.60
CA HIS A 10 -0.20 -3.90 -5.97
C HIS A 10 -1.32 -4.46 -6.85
N HIS A 11 -1.61 -5.76 -6.77
CA HIS A 11 -2.57 -6.40 -7.68
C HIS A 11 -4.03 -6.19 -7.26
N HIS A 12 -4.30 -5.99 -5.97
CA HIS A 12 -5.68 -5.95 -5.47
C HIS A 12 -6.11 -4.61 -4.89
N HIS A 13 -5.17 -3.76 -4.49
CA HIS A 13 -5.47 -2.52 -3.76
C HIS A 13 -4.77 -1.29 -4.32
N LEU A 14 -4.25 -1.38 -5.54
CA LEU A 14 -3.62 -0.22 -6.19
C LEU A 14 -4.66 0.87 -6.42
N ALA A 15 -4.33 2.12 -6.09
CA ALA A 15 -5.23 3.25 -6.28
C ALA A 15 -5.61 3.42 -7.75
N PRO A 16 -6.83 3.91 -8.05
CA PRO A 16 -7.18 4.29 -9.42
C PRO A 16 -6.16 5.27 -9.99
N GLU A 17 -5.95 5.21 -11.30
CA GLU A 17 -4.92 6.01 -11.98
C GLU A 17 -5.06 7.51 -11.67
N SER A 18 -6.29 8.01 -11.59
CA SER A 18 -6.57 9.41 -11.29
C SER A 18 -6.14 9.85 -9.89
N LEU A 19 -5.98 8.91 -8.95
CA LEU A 19 -5.61 9.18 -7.55
C LEU A 19 -4.23 8.65 -7.20
N ARG A 20 -3.61 7.91 -8.12
CA ARG A 20 -2.40 7.14 -7.83
C ARG A 20 -1.19 8.05 -7.63
N ALA A 21 -0.56 7.96 -6.47
CA ALA A 21 0.75 8.52 -6.24
C ALA A 21 1.82 7.46 -6.51
N ARG A 22 3.03 7.90 -6.82
CA ARG A 22 4.15 7.03 -7.12
C ARG A 22 5.33 7.37 -6.22
N ALA A 23 6.02 6.35 -5.72
CA ALA A 23 7.22 6.55 -4.91
C ALA A 23 8.33 7.24 -5.71
N HIS A 24 9.18 8.01 -5.03
CA HIS A 24 10.27 8.72 -5.66
C HIS A 24 11.28 7.73 -6.27
N SER A 25 11.80 8.05 -7.46
CA SER A 25 12.61 7.12 -8.25
C SER A 25 13.88 6.64 -7.56
N ASP A 26 14.51 7.48 -6.73
CA ASP A 26 15.77 7.12 -6.04
C ASP A 26 15.59 6.03 -5.00
N HIS A 27 14.36 5.87 -4.50
CA HIS A 27 14.02 4.90 -3.45
C HIS A 27 12.93 3.94 -3.88
N PHE A 28 12.59 3.96 -5.17
CA PHE A 28 11.48 3.19 -5.71
C PHE A 28 11.77 1.70 -5.68
N GLN A 29 10.83 0.95 -5.13
CA GLN A 29 10.81 -0.50 -5.17
C GLN A 29 9.53 -0.96 -5.85
N PRO A 30 9.60 -1.63 -7.00
CA PRO A 30 8.41 -2.22 -7.61
C PRO A 30 7.70 -3.16 -6.64
N MET A 31 6.38 -3.15 -6.65
CA MET A 31 5.57 -4.00 -5.78
C MET A 31 5.01 -5.22 -6.52
N ASP A 32 5.01 -5.23 -7.83
CA ASP A 32 4.52 -6.32 -8.67
C ASP A 32 5.57 -7.43 -8.83
N LEU A 33 5.99 -8.00 -7.70
CA LEU A 33 7.12 -8.92 -7.63
C LEU A 33 6.72 -10.38 -7.84
N ILE A 34 5.45 -10.70 -7.63
CA ILE A 34 4.89 -12.04 -7.77
C ILE A 34 3.65 -11.94 -8.64
N ALA A 35 3.51 -12.83 -9.60
CA ALA A 35 2.35 -12.86 -10.49
C ALA A 35 1.05 -13.10 -9.69
N PRO A 36 -0.10 -12.50 -10.10
CA PRO A 36 -1.35 -12.65 -9.34
C PRO A 36 -1.79 -14.10 -9.14
N ASN A 37 -1.56 -14.95 -10.14
CA ASN A 37 -1.94 -16.37 -10.06
C ASN A 37 -1.02 -17.19 -9.14
N ALA A 38 0.11 -16.64 -8.72
CA ALA A 38 1.03 -17.28 -7.79
C ALA A 38 0.87 -16.74 -6.36
N LEU A 39 -0.07 -15.80 -6.15
CA LEU A 39 -0.33 -15.22 -4.83
C LEU A 39 -1.42 -15.99 -4.10
N ASP A 40 -1.17 -16.25 -2.83
CA ASP A 40 -2.16 -16.81 -1.91
C ASP A 40 -2.60 -15.71 -0.92
N ARG A 41 -3.91 -15.48 -0.85
CA ARG A 41 -4.46 -14.43 0.03
C ARG A 41 -4.11 -14.65 1.49
N ALA A 42 -4.25 -15.89 1.98
CA ALA A 42 -3.98 -16.19 3.38
C ALA A 42 -2.52 -15.92 3.75
N SER A 43 -1.58 -16.33 2.89
CA SER A 43 -0.16 -16.09 3.08
C SER A 43 0.17 -14.60 3.05
N ALA A 44 -0.39 -13.87 2.08
CA ALA A 44 -0.17 -12.43 1.96
C ALA A 44 -0.72 -11.69 3.18
N MET A 45 -1.92 -12.02 3.64
CA MET A 45 -2.55 -11.40 4.80
C MET A 45 -1.82 -11.72 6.10
N ALA A 46 -1.24 -12.92 6.23
CA ALA A 46 -0.44 -13.28 7.39
C ALA A 46 0.82 -12.41 7.51
N GLN A 47 1.36 -11.95 6.38
CA GLN A 47 2.55 -11.10 6.32
C GLN A 47 2.22 -9.61 6.31
N MET A 48 0.94 -9.24 6.16
CA MET A 48 0.51 -7.86 6.05
C MET A 48 0.50 -7.18 7.42
N PRO A 49 1.09 -5.98 7.58
CA PRO A 49 0.98 -5.24 8.83
C PRO A 49 -0.47 -4.96 9.20
N THR A 50 -0.79 -5.09 10.48
CA THR A 50 -2.16 -4.94 10.99
C THR A 50 -2.76 -3.58 10.65
N LEU A 51 -1.98 -2.51 10.76
CA LEU A 51 -2.47 -1.17 10.49
C LEU A 51 -2.84 -0.99 9.00
N ILE A 52 -2.06 -1.55 8.10
CA ILE A 52 -2.38 -1.53 6.67
C ILE A 52 -3.68 -2.30 6.41
N LYS A 53 -3.86 -3.47 7.04
CA LYS A 53 -5.11 -4.22 6.92
C LYS A 53 -6.32 -3.38 7.36
N ALA A 54 -6.18 -2.61 8.43
CA ALA A 54 -7.24 -1.73 8.90
C ALA A 54 -7.61 -0.67 7.88
N TYR A 55 -6.62 -0.04 7.24
CA TYR A 55 -6.87 0.95 6.19
C TYR A 55 -7.55 0.33 4.96
N LEU A 56 -7.15 -0.87 4.57
CA LEU A 56 -7.79 -1.56 3.44
C LEU A 56 -9.25 -1.88 3.72
N ARG A 57 -9.58 -2.29 4.95
CA ARG A 57 -10.97 -2.54 5.36
C ARG A 57 -11.81 -1.28 5.32
N ALA A 58 -11.21 -0.14 5.55
CA ALA A 58 -11.88 1.16 5.49
C ALA A 58 -12.00 1.71 4.06
N GLY A 59 -11.62 0.93 3.05
CA GLY A 59 -11.69 1.33 1.65
C GLY A 59 -10.43 2.01 1.13
N GLY A 60 -9.31 1.82 1.81
CA GLY A 60 -8.03 2.41 1.40
C GLY A 60 -7.42 1.73 0.19
N TYR A 61 -6.51 2.46 -0.45
CA TYR A 61 -5.70 2.00 -1.58
C TYR A 61 -4.23 2.24 -1.30
N VAL A 62 -3.36 1.66 -2.14
CA VAL A 62 -1.92 1.93 -2.08
C VAL A 62 -1.46 2.65 -3.34
N GLY A 63 -0.39 3.45 -3.21
CA GLY A 63 0.27 4.08 -4.35
C GLY A 63 1.11 3.09 -5.14
N GLU A 64 1.61 3.54 -6.29
CA GLU A 64 2.47 2.73 -7.13
C GLU A 64 3.90 2.71 -6.57
N GLY A 65 4.38 1.51 -6.28
CA GLY A 65 5.71 1.29 -5.76
C GLY A 65 5.85 1.57 -4.27
N ALA A 66 6.83 0.94 -3.67
CA ALA A 66 7.21 1.16 -2.29
C ALA A 66 8.46 2.03 -2.22
N TRP A 67 8.70 2.64 -1.08
CA TRP A 67 9.91 3.42 -0.82
C TRP A 67 10.79 2.67 0.16
N ILE A 68 12.03 2.42 -0.23
CA ILE A 68 13.02 1.78 0.64
C ILE A 68 13.79 2.86 1.38
N ASP A 69 13.79 2.76 2.71
CA ASP A 69 14.61 3.58 3.59
C ASP A 69 15.85 2.77 3.95
N HIS A 70 16.96 3.07 3.31
CA HIS A 70 18.22 2.33 3.49
C HIS A 70 18.85 2.56 4.85
N ASP A 71 18.61 3.73 5.45
CA ASP A 71 19.20 4.06 6.78
C ASP A 71 18.55 3.24 7.89
N PHE A 72 17.25 3.03 7.80
CA PHE A 72 16.49 2.25 8.78
C PHE A 72 16.19 0.83 8.34
N ASN A 73 16.56 0.47 7.11
CA ASN A 73 16.28 -0.85 6.52
C ASN A 73 14.79 -1.19 6.57
N THR A 74 13.95 -0.24 6.21
CA THR A 74 12.50 -0.38 6.20
C THR A 74 11.94 -0.13 4.80
N THR A 75 10.73 -0.65 4.57
CA THR A 75 9.97 -0.42 3.34
C THR A 75 8.69 0.31 3.68
N ASP A 76 8.47 1.45 3.02
CA ASP A 76 7.29 2.27 3.24
C ASP A 76 6.35 2.15 2.04
N VAL A 77 5.05 2.07 2.31
CA VAL A 77 4.02 2.16 1.29
C VAL A 77 3.14 3.38 1.55
N LEU A 78 2.66 4.01 0.48
CA LEU A 78 1.71 5.11 0.60
C LEU A 78 0.31 4.52 0.63
N VAL A 79 -0.42 4.77 1.71
CA VAL A 79 -1.82 4.37 1.85
C VAL A 79 -2.69 5.60 1.63
N MET A 80 -3.69 5.49 0.77
CA MET A 80 -4.57 6.57 0.37
C MET A 80 -6.02 6.21 0.68
N MET A 81 -6.77 7.18 1.18
CA MET A 81 -8.19 7.00 1.51
C MET A 81 -9.00 8.17 1.01
N ASP A 82 -10.21 7.88 0.52
CA ASP A 82 -11.20 8.91 0.24
C ASP A 82 -11.91 9.26 1.55
N THR A 83 -11.67 10.46 2.06
CA THR A 83 -12.22 10.90 3.34
C THR A 83 -13.73 11.08 3.32
N ALA A 84 -14.36 11.14 2.15
CA ALA A 84 -15.81 11.16 2.03
C ALA A 84 -16.46 9.90 2.65
N GLN A 85 -15.73 8.80 2.70
CA GLN A 85 -16.20 7.56 3.33
C GLN A 85 -15.94 7.52 4.83
N MET A 86 -15.12 8.43 5.34
CA MET A 86 -14.75 8.48 6.76
C MET A 86 -15.69 9.37 7.56
N SER A 87 -16.04 10.55 7.01
CA SER A 87 -16.87 11.54 7.69
C SER A 87 -17.38 12.56 6.68
N SER A 88 -18.65 12.97 6.84
CA SER A 88 -19.23 14.04 6.03
C SER A 88 -18.56 15.40 6.26
N LYS A 89 -17.84 15.58 7.37
CA LYS A 89 -17.13 16.82 7.69
C LYS A 89 -15.77 16.93 7.03
N HIS A 90 -15.22 15.83 6.57
CA HIS A 90 -13.88 15.77 6.01
C HIS A 90 -13.93 15.19 4.61
N ARG A 91 -14.46 15.99 3.68
CA ARG A 91 -14.45 15.64 2.27
C ARG A 91 -13.10 16.01 1.69
N GLY A 92 -12.46 15.08 1.02
CA GLY A 92 -11.17 15.29 0.41
C GLY A 92 -10.41 13.99 0.29
N PHE A 93 -9.11 14.08 0.34
CA PHE A 93 -8.26 12.95 0.11
C PHE A 93 -7.22 12.86 1.23
N TYR A 94 -7.14 11.69 1.86
CA TYR A 94 -6.15 11.40 2.89
C TYR A 94 -5.09 10.46 2.34
N ALA A 95 -3.82 10.84 2.51
CA ALA A 95 -2.72 9.98 2.13
C ALA A 95 -1.70 9.93 3.27
N ARG A 96 -1.17 8.74 3.52
CA ARG A 96 -0.18 8.54 4.57
C ARG A 96 0.84 7.49 4.14
N ARG A 97 2.11 7.81 4.36
CA ARG A 97 3.18 6.84 4.19
C ARG A 97 3.24 5.93 5.42
N MET A 98 3.14 4.63 5.19
CA MET A 98 3.14 3.61 6.24
C MET A 98 4.46 2.88 6.22
N ARG A 99 5.20 2.99 7.31
CA ARG A 99 6.48 2.31 7.47
C ARG A 99 6.25 0.88 7.98
N THR A 100 7.00 -0.04 7.39
CA THR A 100 6.99 -1.45 7.78
C THR A 100 8.41 -1.94 8.01
N GLN A 101 8.53 -2.93 8.83
CA GLN A 101 9.80 -3.59 9.09
C GLN A 101 9.79 -5.03 8.61
#